data_101077e126152e730a82a3b00a97cfc0
#
_entry.id   101077e126152e730a82a3b00a97cfc0
#
_cell.length_a   1.000
_cell.length_b   1.000
_cell.length_c   1.000
_cell.angle_alpha   90.00
_cell.angle_beta   90.00
_cell.angle_gamma   90.00
#
_symmetry.space_group_name_H-M   'P 1'
#
loop_
_entity.id
_entity.type
_entity.pdbx_description
1 polymer ?
#
loop_
_entity_poly.entity_id
_entity_poly.type
_entity_poly.pdbx_seq_one_letter_code
_entity_poly.pdbx_strand_id
1 'polypeptide(L)'
;MRRRVALLGLALALVAPAARAAEPVDMLLVLAVDVSRSVTEPKFKLQREGTAAALTDPTVVKAITSGPNRRIAVCLVEWATVGMQTVVVDWTVIDGAAAARNFGDKLTETPRSFAGSTAISGAIDYSVRQLERAPYTSDRRVIDISSDGNNNSGRPVNDARDEAVAQGVVINALVILTPQGESFRPEHTNPPGGLEKYFKDNVIGGPGAFTVVAESHESFGRALTKKLIQEIASLPGPAIAGGE
;
A
#
# COMPACT_ATOMS: atom_id res chain seq x y z
N MET A 1 79.27 4.75 -9.97
CA MET A 1 78.25 4.11 -9.10
C MET A 1 76.93 4.75 -9.36
N ARG A 2 76.01 4.10 -10.09
CA ARG A 2 74.64 4.60 -10.39
C ARG A 2 73.65 3.87 -9.47
N ARG A 3 73.04 4.59 -8.52
CA ARG A 3 71.97 4.06 -7.65
C ARG A 3 70.64 4.03 -8.42
N ARG A 4 70.08 2.83 -8.59
CA ARG A 4 68.73 2.63 -9.11
C ARG A 4 67.75 2.75 -7.94
N VAL A 5 66.86 3.77 -8.00
CA VAL A 5 65.76 3.87 -7.07
C VAL A 5 64.59 3.07 -7.66
N ALA A 6 64.14 2.04 -6.99
CA ALA A 6 62.95 1.28 -7.35
C ALA A 6 61.74 1.99 -6.73
N LEU A 7 60.83 2.49 -7.54
CA LEU A 7 59.49 3.00 -7.08
C LEU A 7 58.58 1.79 -6.97
N LEU A 8 58.21 1.42 -5.74
CA LEU A 8 57.09 0.50 -5.47
C LEU A 8 55.80 1.25 -5.62
N GLY A 9 55.04 1.00 -6.68
CA GLY A 9 53.67 1.49 -6.84
C GLY A 9 52.71 0.66 -6.00
N LEU A 10 52.11 1.29 -4.96
CA LEU A 10 51.05 0.71 -4.14
C LEU A 10 49.72 0.79 -4.90
N ALA A 11 49.24 -0.31 -5.49
CA ALA A 11 47.92 -0.39 -6.13
C ALA A 11 46.87 -0.50 -5.04
N LEU A 12 46.13 0.60 -4.80
CA LEU A 12 44.97 0.63 -3.91
C LEU A 12 43.78 -0.02 -4.64
N ALA A 13 43.47 -1.26 -4.32
CA ALA A 13 42.28 -1.93 -4.83
C ALA A 13 41.02 -1.31 -4.19
N LEU A 14 40.27 -0.53 -4.96
CA LEU A 14 38.93 -0.07 -4.60
C LEU A 14 37.99 -1.29 -4.55
N VAL A 15 37.70 -1.79 -3.35
CA VAL A 15 36.64 -2.77 -3.14
C VAL A 15 35.33 -2.01 -3.20
N ALA A 16 34.66 -2.04 -4.35
CA ALA A 16 33.28 -1.56 -4.48
C ALA A 16 32.37 -2.41 -3.55
N PRO A 17 31.51 -1.81 -2.72
CA PRO A 17 30.56 -2.58 -1.94
C PRO A 17 29.66 -3.37 -2.90
N ALA A 18 29.61 -4.68 -2.76
CA ALA A 18 28.70 -5.52 -3.52
C ALA A 18 27.26 -5.04 -3.24
N ALA A 19 26.58 -4.57 -4.27
CA ALA A 19 25.16 -4.23 -4.16
C ALA A 19 24.42 -5.47 -3.66
N ARG A 20 23.89 -5.41 -2.43
CA ARG A 20 23.10 -6.51 -1.86
C ARG A 20 21.86 -6.68 -2.75
N ALA A 21 21.68 -7.85 -3.34
CA ALA A 21 20.47 -8.15 -4.09
C ALA A 21 19.24 -7.88 -3.20
N ALA A 22 18.24 -7.20 -3.78
CA ALA A 22 17.03 -6.90 -3.03
C ALA A 22 16.34 -8.20 -2.58
N GLU A 23 15.90 -8.23 -1.33
CA GLU A 23 15.36 -9.43 -0.70
C GLU A 23 13.97 -9.76 -1.28
N PRO A 24 13.70 -11.01 -1.73
CA PRO A 24 12.43 -11.38 -2.31
C PRO A 24 11.33 -11.50 -1.26
N VAL A 25 10.14 -11.00 -1.61
CA VAL A 25 8.91 -11.12 -0.84
C VAL A 25 7.77 -11.57 -1.74
N ASP A 26 6.68 -12.11 -1.17
CA ASP A 26 5.55 -12.61 -1.96
C ASP A 26 4.71 -11.48 -2.56
N MET A 27 4.73 -10.29 -1.95
CA MET A 27 4.01 -9.11 -2.41
C MET A 27 4.64 -7.82 -1.88
N LEU A 28 4.69 -6.78 -2.72
CA LEU A 28 4.87 -5.40 -2.32
C LEU A 28 3.49 -4.76 -2.20
N LEU A 29 3.12 -4.33 -1.01
CA LEU A 29 1.81 -3.74 -0.72
C LEU A 29 1.95 -2.31 -0.19
N VAL A 30 1.38 -1.34 -0.91
CA VAL A 30 1.19 0.02 -0.41
C VAL A 30 -0.24 0.17 0.09
N LEU A 31 -0.42 0.37 1.39
CA LEU A 31 -1.69 0.78 1.99
C LEU A 31 -1.79 2.31 1.88
N ALA A 32 -2.58 2.79 0.93
CA ALA A 32 -2.78 4.22 0.69
C ALA A 32 -4.10 4.67 1.32
N VAL A 33 -4.01 5.32 2.47
CA VAL A 33 -5.15 5.65 3.34
C VAL A 33 -5.51 7.12 3.22
N ASP A 34 -6.77 7.39 2.87
CA ASP A 34 -7.35 8.72 2.81
C ASP A 34 -7.45 9.34 4.21
N VAL A 35 -6.86 10.55 4.34
CA VAL A 35 -6.98 11.39 5.52
C VAL A 35 -7.52 12.78 5.16
N SER A 36 -8.33 12.87 4.08
CA SER A 36 -9.01 14.11 3.67
C SER A 36 -10.02 14.61 4.72
N ARG A 37 -10.66 15.77 4.47
CA ARG A 37 -11.54 16.43 5.47
C ARG A 37 -12.79 15.63 5.83
N SER A 38 -13.26 14.72 4.98
CA SER A 38 -14.38 13.83 5.28
C SER A 38 -14.05 12.82 6.40
N VAL A 39 -12.77 12.51 6.55
CA VAL A 39 -12.25 11.67 7.63
C VAL A 39 -12.04 12.55 8.87
N THR A 40 -13.02 12.60 9.75
CA THR A 40 -12.95 13.30 11.04
C THR A 40 -11.95 12.59 11.99
N GLU A 41 -11.59 13.25 13.09
CA GLU A 41 -10.64 12.64 14.05
C GLU A 41 -11.10 11.28 14.62
N PRO A 42 -12.38 11.08 14.98
CA PRO A 42 -12.85 9.75 15.37
C PRO A 42 -12.72 8.71 14.25
N LYS A 43 -13.04 9.08 13.00
CA LYS A 43 -12.90 8.20 11.83
C LYS A 43 -11.44 7.84 11.56
N PHE A 44 -10.53 8.82 11.66
CA PHE A 44 -9.10 8.60 11.55
C PHE A 44 -8.60 7.59 12.58
N LYS A 45 -9.03 7.71 13.83
CA LYS A 45 -8.69 6.75 14.87
C LYS A 45 -9.16 5.34 14.53
N LEU A 46 -10.41 5.19 14.06
CA LEU A 46 -10.96 3.90 13.61
C LEU A 46 -10.16 3.29 12.45
N GLN A 47 -9.69 4.10 11.50
CA GLN A 47 -8.82 3.62 10.42
C GLN A 47 -7.47 3.13 10.94
N ARG A 48 -6.83 3.85 11.87
CA ARG A 48 -5.56 3.48 12.46
C ARG A 48 -5.65 2.16 13.25
N GLU A 49 -6.60 2.12 14.19
CA GLU A 49 -6.85 0.93 15.01
C GLU A 49 -7.30 -0.26 14.16
N GLY A 50 -8.16 -0.01 13.18
CA GLY A 50 -8.64 -1.03 12.26
C GLY A 50 -7.54 -1.60 11.37
N THR A 51 -6.58 -0.77 10.91
CA THR A 51 -5.43 -1.24 10.13
C THR A 51 -4.50 -2.08 10.98
N ALA A 52 -4.16 -1.62 12.19
CA ALA A 52 -3.33 -2.38 13.13
C ALA A 52 -3.97 -3.73 13.49
N ALA A 53 -5.28 -3.74 13.79
CA ALA A 53 -6.02 -4.95 14.08
C ALA A 53 -6.07 -5.91 12.89
N ALA A 54 -6.31 -5.42 11.68
CA ALA A 54 -6.38 -6.24 10.48
C ALA A 54 -5.04 -6.92 10.16
N LEU A 55 -3.92 -6.20 10.25
CA LEU A 55 -2.58 -6.77 10.01
C LEU A 55 -2.19 -7.80 11.08
N THR A 56 -2.65 -7.64 12.31
CA THR A 56 -2.36 -8.56 13.42
C THR A 56 -3.35 -9.72 13.54
N ASP A 57 -4.41 -9.74 12.72
CA ASP A 57 -5.38 -10.84 12.69
C ASP A 57 -4.68 -12.18 12.39
N PRO A 58 -4.90 -13.24 13.18
CA PRO A 58 -4.22 -14.52 12.99
C PRO A 58 -4.44 -15.13 11.62
N THR A 59 -5.60 -14.88 10.97
CA THR A 59 -5.92 -15.39 9.64
C THR A 59 -5.12 -14.63 8.57
N VAL A 60 -4.96 -13.31 8.73
CA VAL A 60 -4.11 -12.49 7.84
C VAL A 60 -2.64 -12.91 7.99
N VAL A 61 -2.14 -13.03 9.21
CA VAL A 61 -0.77 -13.49 9.46
C VAL A 61 -0.53 -14.89 8.88
N LYS A 62 -1.49 -15.81 9.03
CA LYS A 62 -1.42 -17.14 8.42
C LYS A 62 -1.39 -17.06 6.90
N ALA A 63 -2.22 -16.21 6.28
CA ALA A 63 -2.19 -16.01 4.82
C ALA A 63 -0.83 -15.50 4.36
N ILE A 64 -0.28 -14.47 5.02
CA ILE A 64 1.06 -13.91 4.73
C ILE A 64 2.14 -15.00 4.78
N THR A 65 2.12 -15.84 5.82
CA THR A 65 3.16 -16.86 6.03
C THR A 65 2.95 -18.14 5.23
N SER A 66 1.90 -18.21 4.41
CA SER A 66 1.58 -19.38 3.56
C SER A 66 2.17 -19.28 2.15
N GLY A 67 2.65 -18.10 1.73
CA GLY A 67 3.28 -17.89 0.42
C GLY A 67 4.68 -18.52 0.32
N PRO A 68 5.26 -18.56 -0.89
CA PRO A 68 6.58 -19.17 -1.14
C PRO A 68 7.71 -18.55 -0.32
N ASN A 69 7.73 -17.23 -0.19
CA ASN A 69 8.72 -16.49 0.62
C ASN A 69 8.27 -16.33 2.09
N ARG A 70 7.02 -16.70 2.40
CA ARG A 70 6.40 -16.63 3.73
C ARG A 70 6.41 -15.25 4.35
N ARG A 71 6.37 -14.20 3.52
CA ARG A 71 6.42 -12.79 3.94
C ARG A 71 5.97 -11.87 2.82
N ILE A 72 5.45 -10.73 3.21
CA ILE A 72 5.16 -9.59 2.33
C ILE A 72 5.92 -8.37 2.83
N ALA A 73 6.14 -7.37 1.98
CA ALA A 73 6.58 -6.05 2.41
C ALA A 73 5.42 -5.06 2.32
N VAL A 74 5.19 -4.32 3.38
CA VAL A 74 4.09 -3.34 3.49
C VAL A 74 4.65 -1.97 3.76
N CYS A 75 4.11 -0.97 3.08
CA CYS A 75 4.34 0.46 3.31
C CYS A 75 2.99 1.13 3.49
N LEU A 76 2.85 2.03 4.48
CA LEU A 76 1.63 2.82 4.66
C LEU A 76 1.84 4.27 4.29
N VAL A 77 0.99 4.76 3.41
CA VAL A 77 0.95 6.15 2.92
C VAL A 77 -0.35 6.80 3.36
N GLU A 78 -0.26 7.97 3.99
CA GLU A 78 -1.38 8.88 4.14
C GLU A 78 -1.42 9.87 2.99
N TRP A 79 -2.63 10.21 2.55
CA TRP A 79 -2.82 11.15 1.47
C TRP A 79 -4.10 11.99 1.64
N ALA A 80 -4.09 13.18 1.02
CA ALA A 80 -5.22 14.11 0.97
C ALA A 80 -5.21 14.87 -0.37
N THR A 81 -4.95 16.17 -0.36
CA THR A 81 -4.84 17.03 -1.56
C THR A 81 -3.60 16.69 -2.39
N VAL A 82 -3.56 17.11 -3.65
CA VAL A 82 -2.37 17.04 -4.51
C VAL A 82 -1.14 17.62 -3.79
N GLY A 83 -0.04 16.86 -3.77
CA GLY A 83 1.18 17.23 -3.05
C GLY A 83 1.15 16.92 -1.54
N MET A 84 0.03 16.44 -1.02
CA MET A 84 -0.12 16.01 0.37
C MET A 84 -0.17 14.49 0.45
N GLN A 85 0.95 13.85 0.23
CA GLN A 85 1.15 12.41 0.40
C GLN A 85 2.44 12.21 1.21
N THR A 86 2.43 11.29 2.15
CA THR A 86 3.62 10.94 2.94
C THR A 86 3.61 9.48 3.36
N VAL A 87 4.80 8.90 3.48
CA VAL A 87 4.98 7.60 4.12
C VAL A 87 4.86 7.78 5.63
N VAL A 88 3.96 7.06 6.25
CA VAL A 88 3.72 7.04 7.70
C VAL A 88 4.46 5.87 8.35
N VAL A 89 4.37 4.69 7.75
CA VAL A 89 5.19 3.54 8.12
C VAL A 89 5.92 3.09 6.87
N ASP A 90 7.25 3.18 6.91
CA ASP A 90 8.11 2.79 5.79
C ASP A 90 8.12 1.27 5.58
N TRP A 91 8.61 0.86 4.42
CA TRP A 91 8.69 -0.52 4.01
C TRP A 91 9.14 -1.45 5.14
N THR A 92 8.23 -2.31 5.55
CA THR A 92 8.43 -3.25 6.64
C THR A 92 8.04 -4.64 6.18
N VAL A 93 8.93 -5.60 6.37
CA VAL A 93 8.62 -7.02 6.12
C VAL A 93 7.72 -7.53 7.23
N ILE A 94 6.60 -8.12 6.83
CA ILE A 94 5.69 -8.85 7.71
C ILE A 94 5.89 -10.34 7.42
N ASP A 95 6.53 -11.04 8.34
CA ASP A 95 6.85 -12.47 8.28
C ASP A 95 6.24 -13.26 9.46
N GLY A 96 5.43 -12.58 10.26
CA GLY A 96 4.76 -13.17 11.41
C GLY A 96 4.12 -12.13 12.34
N ALA A 97 3.50 -12.63 13.41
CA ALA A 97 2.71 -11.83 14.33
C ALA A 97 3.53 -10.72 15.05
N ALA A 98 4.81 -10.93 15.30
CA ALA A 98 5.65 -9.92 15.94
C ALA A 98 5.90 -8.72 15.02
N ALA A 99 6.25 -8.97 13.75
CA ALA A 99 6.45 -7.91 12.75
C ALA A 99 5.14 -7.15 12.50
N ALA A 100 4.01 -7.86 12.40
CA ALA A 100 2.69 -7.25 12.25
C ALA A 100 2.33 -6.33 13.43
N ARG A 101 2.60 -6.74 14.67
CA ARG A 101 2.39 -5.89 15.86
C ARG A 101 3.29 -4.65 15.82
N ASN A 102 4.57 -4.81 15.55
CA ASN A 102 5.50 -3.68 15.47
C ASN A 102 5.08 -2.66 14.39
N PHE A 103 4.53 -3.11 13.27
CA PHE A 103 3.95 -2.23 12.26
C PHE A 103 2.72 -1.48 12.79
N GLY A 104 1.80 -2.20 13.44
CA GLY A 104 0.59 -1.65 14.03
C GLY A 104 0.89 -0.60 15.13
N ASP A 105 1.86 -0.88 16.00
CA ASP A 105 2.28 0.03 17.08
C ASP A 105 2.83 1.35 16.49
N LYS A 106 3.76 1.27 15.53
CA LYS A 106 4.28 2.45 14.82
C LYS A 106 3.15 3.26 14.17
N LEU A 107 2.19 2.56 13.57
CA LEU A 107 1.06 3.19 12.92
C LEU A 107 0.19 3.97 13.91
N THR A 108 -0.16 3.36 15.04
CA THR A 108 -1.05 3.98 16.05
C THR A 108 -0.40 5.12 16.82
N GLU A 109 0.93 5.10 16.97
CA GLU A 109 1.70 6.15 17.63
C GLU A 109 1.93 7.40 16.75
N THR A 110 1.80 7.27 15.42
CA THR A 110 2.08 8.38 14.50
C THR A 110 0.86 9.31 14.39
N PRO A 111 1.00 10.62 14.55
CA PRO A 111 -0.09 11.56 14.40
C PRO A 111 -0.56 11.64 12.95
N ARG A 112 -1.79 12.16 12.72
CA ARG A 112 -2.32 12.43 11.39
C ARG A 112 -1.44 13.44 10.65
N SER A 113 -1.12 13.15 9.38
CA SER A 113 -0.21 13.97 8.59
C SER A 113 -0.89 15.21 8.00
N PHE A 114 -2.14 15.07 7.52
CA PHE A 114 -2.81 16.10 6.72
C PHE A 114 -4.32 16.16 6.99
N ALA A 115 -4.93 17.20 6.42
CA ALA A 115 -6.35 17.28 6.11
C ALA A 115 -6.49 18.10 4.82
N GLY A 116 -7.42 17.74 3.92
CA GLY A 116 -7.53 18.45 2.65
C GLY A 116 -8.64 17.91 1.75
N SER A 117 -8.51 18.13 0.46
CA SER A 117 -9.34 17.51 -0.57
C SER A 117 -8.94 16.06 -0.80
N THR A 118 -9.60 15.37 -1.72
CA THR A 118 -9.40 13.95 -1.98
C THR A 118 -8.75 13.77 -3.35
N ALA A 119 -7.42 13.58 -3.38
CA ALA A 119 -6.63 13.38 -4.60
C ALA A 119 -6.23 11.91 -4.76
N ILE A 120 -7.18 11.05 -5.16
CA ILE A 120 -6.92 9.61 -5.41
C ILE A 120 -5.83 9.45 -6.48
N SER A 121 -5.87 10.25 -7.56
CA SER A 121 -4.84 10.23 -8.59
C SER A 121 -3.44 10.50 -8.02
N GLY A 122 -3.33 11.50 -7.12
CA GLY A 122 -2.07 11.80 -6.44
C GLY A 122 -1.60 10.69 -5.51
N ALA A 123 -2.54 9.98 -4.85
CA ALA A 123 -2.24 8.81 -4.03
C ALA A 123 -1.68 7.66 -4.88
N ILE A 124 -2.27 7.38 -6.04
CA ILE A 124 -1.79 6.37 -6.99
C ILE A 124 -0.38 6.71 -7.46
N ASP A 125 -0.18 7.94 -7.97
CA ASP A 125 1.13 8.40 -8.48
C ASP A 125 2.22 8.31 -7.40
N TYR A 126 1.90 8.68 -6.17
CA TYR A 126 2.84 8.60 -5.06
C TYR A 126 3.16 7.14 -4.69
N SER A 127 2.14 6.28 -4.66
CA SER A 127 2.29 4.87 -4.32
C SER A 127 3.11 4.10 -5.36
N VAL A 128 2.95 4.41 -6.66
CA VAL A 128 3.81 3.86 -7.73
C VAL A 128 5.28 4.19 -7.45
N ARG A 129 5.59 5.45 -7.11
CA ARG A 129 6.97 5.84 -6.75
C ARG A 129 7.49 5.12 -5.51
N GLN A 130 6.63 4.76 -4.54
CA GLN A 130 7.04 3.95 -3.40
C GLN A 130 7.36 2.51 -3.83
N LEU A 131 6.53 1.91 -4.69
CA LEU A 131 6.79 0.58 -5.24
C LEU A 131 8.12 0.51 -6.03
N GLU A 132 8.45 1.55 -6.79
CA GLU A 132 9.73 1.66 -7.52
C GLU A 132 10.95 1.75 -6.60
N ARG A 133 10.79 2.35 -5.42
CA ARG A 133 11.86 2.57 -4.42
C ARG A 133 11.92 1.49 -3.35
N ALA A 134 11.05 0.49 -3.42
CA ALA A 134 11.01 -0.57 -2.43
C ALA A 134 12.38 -1.29 -2.34
N PRO A 135 12.93 -1.51 -1.13
CA PRO A 135 14.20 -2.21 -0.96
C PRO A 135 14.05 -3.74 -1.11
N TYR A 136 12.88 -4.20 -1.52
CA TYR A 136 12.51 -5.60 -1.71
C TYR A 136 12.08 -5.84 -3.16
N THR A 137 12.02 -7.11 -3.58
CA THR A 137 11.54 -7.50 -4.91
C THR A 137 10.34 -8.42 -4.83
N SER A 138 9.38 -8.20 -5.72
CA SER A 138 8.24 -9.08 -5.95
C SER A 138 7.66 -8.84 -7.35
N ASP A 139 7.19 -9.91 -7.99
CA ASP A 139 6.40 -9.82 -9.22
C ASP A 139 5.00 -9.27 -8.94
N ARG A 140 4.60 -9.21 -7.66
CA ARG A 140 3.29 -8.76 -7.23
C ARG A 140 3.37 -7.42 -6.53
N ARG A 141 2.94 -6.38 -7.25
CA ARG A 141 3.00 -4.97 -6.84
C ARG A 141 1.57 -4.46 -6.72
N VAL A 142 1.14 -4.16 -5.49
CA VAL A 142 -0.24 -3.84 -5.18
C VAL A 142 -0.34 -2.49 -4.47
N ILE A 143 -1.30 -1.68 -4.90
CA ILE A 143 -1.76 -0.48 -4.20
C ILE A 143 -3.17 -0.74 -3.67
N ASP A 144 -3.36 -0.58 -2.39
CA ASP A 144 -4.65 -0.67 -1.71
C ASP A 144 -5.14 0.73 -1.34
N ILE A 145 -6.10 1.26 -2.09
CA ILE A 145 -6.69 2.60 -1.85
C ILE A 145 -7.86 2.49 -0.89
N SER A 146 -7.78 3.13 0.26
CA SER A 146 -8.92 3.30 1.19
C SER A 146 -9.41 4.74 1.14
N SER A 147 -10.72 4.98 0.85
CA SER A 147 -11.30 6.32 0.84
C SER A 147 -12.82 6.30 1.05
N ASP A 148 -13.36 7.38 1.59
CA ASP A 148 -14.79 7.64 1.77
C ASP A 148 -15.38 8.65 0.76
N GLY A 149 -14.62 8.96 -0.32
CA GLY A 149 -15.05 9.92 -1.34
C GLY A 149 -14.45 9.70 -2.72
N ASN A 150 -15.02 10.37 -3.72
CA ASN A 150 -14.50 10.37 -5.09
C ASN A 150 -13.29 11.30 -5.25
N ASN A 151 -12.55 11.16 -6.36
CA ASN A 151 -11.45 12.06 -6.69
C ASN A 151 -11.99 13.47 -6.99
N ASN A 152 -11.61 14.45 -6.17
CA ASN A 152 -12.03 15.85 -6.33
C ASN A 152 -10.85 16.84 -6.40
N SER A 153 -9.64 16.32 -6.52
CA SER A 153 -8.40 17.10 -6.64
C SER A 153 -7.39 16.33 -7.49
N GLY A 154 -6.59 17.05 -8.24
CA GLY A 154 -5.57 16.46 -9.11
C GLY A 154 -6.05 16.15 -10.52
N ARG A 155 -5.29 15.31 -11.23
CA ARG A 155 -5.59 14.87 -12.59
C ARG A 155 -6.73 13.84 -12.63
N PRO A 156 -7.30 13.50 -13.78
CA PRO A 156 -8.26 12.40 -13.90
C PRO A 156 -7.69 11.11 -13.29
N VAL A 157 -8.50 10.46 -12.45
CA VAL A 157 -8.04 9.29 -11.69
C VAL A 157 -7.80 8.07 -12.57
N ASN A 158 -8.60 7.92 -13.63
CA ASN A 158 -8.44 6.86 -14.62
C ASN A 158 -7.08 6.95 -15.36
N ASP A 159 -6.57 8.15 -15.63
CA ASP A 159 -5.25 8.31 -16.24
C ASP A 159 -4.15 7.79 -15.30
N ALA A 160 -4.23 8.13 -14.02
CA ALA A 160 -3.28 7.63 -13.01
C ALA A 160 -3.36 6.11 -12.85
N ARG A 161 -4.58 5.57 -12.82
CA ARG A 161 -4.83 4.12 -12.78
C ARG A 161 -4.22 3.41 -13.98
N ASP A 162 -4.52 3.88 -15.20
CA ASP A 162 -4.10 3.23 -16.43
C ASP A 162 -2.57 3.23 -16.58
N GLU A 163 -1.91 4.33 -16.20
CA GLU A 163 -0.45 4.42 -16.16
C GLU A 163 0.17 3.45 -15.13
N ALA A 164 -0.43 3.30 -13.95
CA ALA A 164 0.03 2.34 -12.93
C ALA A 164 -0.14 0.89 -13.41
N VAL A 165 -1.30 0.59 -14.02
CA VAL A 165 -1.59 -0.75 -14.57
C VAL A 165 -0.64 -1.10 -15.72
N ALA A 166 -0.31 -0.14 -16.58
CA ALA A 166 0.68 -0.33 -17.65
C ALA A 166 2.08 -0.67 -17.11
N GLN A 167 2.38 -0.32 -15.87
CA GLN A 167 3.61 -0.68 -15.16
C GLN A 167 3.50 -1.99 -14.37
N GLY A 168 2.42 -2.77 -14.55
CA GLY A 168 2.21 -4.05 -13.87
C GLY A 168 1.75 -3.92 -12.41
N VAL A 169 1.22 -2.77 -12.02
CA VAL A 169 0.65 -2.56 -10.68
C VAL A 169 -0.82 -2.95 -10.68
N VAL A 170 -1.25 -3.64 -9.63
CA VAL A 170 -2.67 -3.90 -9.36
C VAL A 170 -3.17 -2.88 -8.34
N ILE A 171 -4.30 -2.26 -8.62
CA ILE A 171 -4.94 -1.31 -7.71
C ILE A 171 -6.25 -1.91 -7.21
N ASN A 172 -6.31 -2.21 -5.93
CA ASN A 172 -7.54 -2.62 -5.23
C ASN A 172 -8.05 -1.47 -4.36
N ALA A 173 -9.31 -1.56 -3.94
CA ALA A 173 -9.87 -0.50 -3.09
C ALA A 173 -10.70 -1.04 -1.92
N LEU A 174 -10.58 -0.36 -0.78
CA LEU A 174 -11.50 -0.41 0.34
C LEU A 174 -12.37 0.85 0.30
N VAL A 175 -13.61 0.68 -0.14
CA VAL A 175 -14.58 1.77 -0.26
C VAL A 175 -15.32 1.93 1.06
N ILE A 176 -15.20 3.09 1.69
CA ILE A 176 -15.81 3.36 3.00
C ILE A 176 -17.09 4.18 2.75
N LEU A 177 -18.24 3.59 3.03
CA LEU A 177 -19.50 4.31 2.88
C LEU A 177 -19.72 5.27 4.05
N THR A 178 -20.30 6.43 3.73
CA THR A 178 -20.77 7.40 4.72
C THR A 178 -22.27 7.23 4.85
N PRO A 179 -22.80 6.96 6.05
CA PRO A 179 -24.23 6.85 6.28
C PRO A 179 -25.00 8.08 5.80
N GLN A 180 -26.24 7.87 5.37
CA GLN A 180 -27.07 8.94 4.86
C GLN A 180 -27.28 10.02 5.93
N GLY A 181 -27.07 11.29 5.57
CA GLY A 181 -27.19 12.43 6.47
C GLY A 181 -25.92 12.78 7.26
N GLU A 182 -24.88 11.96 7.23
CA GLU A 182 -23.60 12.24 7.92
C GLU A 182 -22.59 13.00 7.05
N SER A 183 -22.80 13.06 5.74
CA SER A 183 -21.90 13.76 4.83
C SER A 183 -22.27 15.23 4.69
N PHE A 184 -21.29 16.11 4.83
CA PHE A 184 -21.44 17.53 4.47
C PHE A 184 -21.29 17.79 2.96
N ARG A 185 -20.92 16.78 2.17
CA ARG A 185 -20.81 16.78 0.70
C ARG A 185 -21.32 15.46 0.13
N PRO A 186 -22.64 15.26 0.07
CA PRO A 186 -23.22 14.00 -0.41
C PRO A 186 -22.77 13.61 -1.83
N GLU A 187 -22.60 14.57 -2.73
CA GLU A 187 -22.14 14.34 -4.11
C GLU A 187 -20.70 13.80 -4.17
N HIS A 188 -19.91 14.03 -3.13
CA HIS A 188 -18.55 13.53 -3.00
C HIS A 188 -18.51 12.13 -2.39
N THR A 189 -19.26 11.90 -1.31
CA THR A 189 -19.27 10.62 -0.60
C THR A 189 -20.27 9.62 -1.19
N ASN A 190 -21.21 10.09 -1.98
CA ASN A 190 -22.18 9.27 -2.68
C ASN A 190 -22.46 9.83 -4.09
N PRO A 191 -21.47 9.75 -5.01
CA PRO A 191 -21.59 10.20 -6.39
C PRO A 191 -22.69 9.42 -7.13
N PRO A 192 -23.15 9.90 -8.31
CA PRO A 192 -24.15 9.20 -9.12
C PRO A 192 -23.79 7.73 -9.35
N GLY A 193 -24.69 6.84 -8.98
CA GLY A 193 -24.48 5.38 -9.01
C GLY A 193 -23.81 4.80 -7.78
N GLY A 194 -23.43 5.61 -6.81
CA GLY A 194 -22.80 5.21 -5.56
C GLY A 194 -21.27 5.16 -5.62
N LEU A 195 -20.65 5.24 -4.45
CA LEU A 195 -19.20 5.33 -4.34
C LEU A 195 -18.50 4.03 -4.79
N GLU A 196 -19.07 2.86 -4.48
CA GLU A 196 -18.50 1.59 -4.93
C GLU A 196 -18.44 1.49 -6.46
N LYS A 197 -19.51 1.90 -7.15
CA LYS A 197 -19.52 1.94 -8.61
C LYS A 197 -18.46 2.88 -9.16
N TYR A 198 -18.33 4.07 -8.55
CA TYR A 198 -17.30 5.02 -8.94
C TYR A 198 -15.88 4.40 -8.86
N PHE A 199 -15.59 3.68 -7.77
CA PHE A 199 -14.29 3.01 -7.60
C PHE A 199 -14.08 1.90 -8.62
N LYS A 200 -15.10 1.10 -8.91
CA LYS A 200 -15.03 0.03 -9.92
C LYS A 200 -14.76 0.58 -11.32
N ASP A 201 -15.41 1.69 -11.68
CA ASP A 201 -15.30 2.26 -13.01
C ASP A 201 -14.01 3.07 -13.21
N ASN A 202 -13.49 3.73 -12.17
CA ASN A 202 -12.48 4.77 -12.33
C ASN A 202 -11.17 4.51 -11.58
N VAL A 203 -11.18 3.76 -10.47
CA VAL A 203 -10.04 3.71 -9.55
C VAL A 203 -9.29 2.38 -9.60
N ILE A 204 -10.01 1.26 -9.46
CA ILE A 204 -9.36 -0.06 -9.48
C ILE A 204 -8.90 -0.44 -10.87
N GLY A 205 -7.83 -1.24 -10.95
CA GLY A 205 -7.30 -1.70 -12.24
C GLY A 205 -6.21 -2.75 -12.08
N GLY A 206 -5.90 -3.40 -13.20
CA GLY A 206 -4.97 -4.52 -13.24
C GLY A 206 -5.65 -5.88 -13.09
N PRO A 207 -4.92 -6.99 -13.38
CA PRO A 207 -5.47 -8.34 -13.35
C PRO A 207 -6.02 -8.72 -11.97
N GLY A 208 -7.29 -9.09 -11.91
CA GLY A 208 -7.95 -9.52 -10.66
C GLY A 208 -8.24 -8.40 -9.67
N ALA A 209 -8.17 -7.13 -10.08
CA ALA A 209 -8.50 -5.99 -9.23
C ALA A 209 -9.94 -6.06 -8.70
N PHE A 210 -10.14 -5.70 -7.44
CA PHE A 210 -11.43 -5.80 -6.77
C PHE A 210 -11.65 -4.69 -5.74
N THR A 211 -12.91 -4.50 -5.36
CA THR A 211 -13.32 -3.63 -4.26
C THR A 211 -13.84 -4.44 -3.10
N VAL A 212 -13.62 -3.94 -1.88
CA VAL A 212 -14.37 -4.36 -0.68
C VAL A 212 -15.04 -3.13 -0.11
N VAL A 213 -16.28 -3.28 0.35
CA VAL A 213 -17.05 -2.18 0.95
C VAL A 213 -17.02 -2.31 2.46
N ALA A 214 -16.70 -1.20 3.14
CA ALA A 214 -16.97 -0.99 4.53
C ALA A 214 -18.24 -0.13 4.64
N GLU A 215 -19.29 -0.65 5.28
CA GLU A 215 -20.59 0.03 5.40
C GLU A 215 -20.53 1.33 6.21
N SER A 216 -19.46 1.47 7.01
CA SER A 216 -19.14 2.67 7.78
C SER A 216 -17.69 2.60 8.25
N HIS A 217 -17.19 3.68 8.87
CA HIS A 217 -15.87 3.67 9.48
C HIS A 217 -15.72 2.68 10.63
N GLU A 218 -16.81 2.38 11.37
CA GLU A 218 -16.81 1.36 12.45
C GLU A 218 -16.58 -0.05 11.88
N SER A 219 -16.97 -0.31 10.64
CA SER A 219 -16.76 -1.60 9.98
C SER A 219 -15.43 -1.71 9.24
N PHE A 220 -14.64 -0.62 9.17
CA PHE A 220 -13.39 -0.52 8.42
C PHE A 220 -12.43 -1.67 8.71
N GLY A 221 -12.10 -1.93 9.98
CA GLY A 221 -11.14 -2.96 10.36
C GLY A 221 -11.54 -4.35 9.87
N ARG A 222 -12.82 -4.72 10.02
CA ARG A 222 -13.35 -6.02 9.53
C ARG A 222 -13.31 -6.11 8.01
N ALA A 223 -13.65 -5.03 7.32
CA ALA A 223 -13.61 -4.99 5.86
C ALA A 223 -12.17 -5.09 5.35
N LEU A 224 -11.22 -4.41 6.01
CA LEU A 224 -9.79 -4.50 5.67
C LEU A 224 -9.24 -5.90 5.94
N THR A 225 -9.57 -6.55 7.06
CA THR A 225 -9.18 -7.94 7.33
C THR A 225 -9.64 -8.87 6.21
N LYS A 226 -10.93 -8.79 5.81
CA LYS A 226 -11.47 -9.57 4.70
C LYS A 226 -10.73 -9.30 3.40
N LYS A 227 -10.47 -8.02 3.12
CA LYS A 227 -9.77 -7.58 1.91
C LYS A 227 -8.33 -8.11 1.87
N LEU A 228 -7.57 -7.99 2.94
CA LEU A 228 -6.20 -8.48 3.03
C LEU A 228 -6.13 -10.00 2.84
N ILE A 229 -7.06 -10.77 3.44
CA ILE A 229 -7.12 -12.22 3.22
C ILE A 229 -7.35 -12.54 1.75
N GLN A 230 -8.32 -11.90 1.09
CA GLN A 230 -8.60 -12.10 -0.33
C GLN A 230 -7.40 -11.71 -1.20
N GLU A 231 -6.78 -10.58 -0.91
CA GLU A 231 -5.63 -10.05 -1.63
C GLU A 231 -4.42 -10.99 -1.54
N ILE A 232 -4.10 -11.48 -0.34
CA ILE A 232 -2.96 -12.36 -0.11
C ILE A 232 -3.24 -13.77 -0.63
N ALA A 233 -4.46 -14.31 -0.43
CA ALA A 233 -4.86 -15.64 -0.90
C ALA A 233 -4.89 -15.78 -2.43
N SER A 234 -4.97 -14.67 -3.17
CA SER A 234 -4.83 -14.65 -4.64
C SER A 234 -3.39 -14.87 -5.10
N LEU A 235 -2.44 -15.16 -4.20
CA LEU A 235 -1.09 -15.60 -4.56
C LEU A 235 -1.18 -16.89 -5.38
N PRO A 236 -0.52 -17.00 -6.54
CA PRO A 236 -0.36 -18.29 -7.20
C PRO A 236 0.29 -19.23 -6.17
N GLY A 237 -0.37 -20.34 -5.89
CA GLY A 237 0.22 -21.39 -5.07
C GLY A 237 1.57 -21.79 -5.63
N PRO A 238 2.45 -22.43 -4.83
CA PRO A 238 3.72 -22.93 -5.33
C PRO A 238 3.43 -23.75 -6.58
N ALA A 239 4.13 -23.45 -7.69
CA ALA A 239 4.04 -24.26 -8.90
C ALA A 239 4.34 -25.70 -8.47
N ILE A 240 3.34 -26.58 -8.56
CA ILE A 240 3.55 -28.00 -8.35
C ILE A 240 4.51 -28.36 -9.46
N ALA A 241 5.80 -28.59 -9.11
CA ALA A 241 6.77 -29.12 -10.04
C ALA A 241 6.18 -30.45 -10.53
N GLY A 242 5.69 -30.45 -11.77
CA GLY A 242 5.17 -31.62 -12.42
C GLY A 242 6.32 -32.64 -12.47
N GLY A 243 6.17 -33.71 -11.68
CA GLY A 243 7.06 -34.85 -11.80
C GLY A 243 6.79 -35.49 -13.17
N GLU A 244 7.82 -35.51 -13.99
CA GLU A 244 8.00 -36.48 -15.06
C GLU A 244 8.58 -37.78 -14.49
#